data_c8fbd562ccaa6d1475ab24b517332c93
#
_entry.id   c8fbd562ccaa6d1475ab24b517332c93
#
_cell.length_a   1.000
_cell.length_b   1.000
_cell.length_c   1.000
_cell.angle_alpha   90.00
_cell.angle_beta   90.00
_cell.angle_gamma   90.00
#
_symmetry.space_group_name_H-M   'P 1'
#
loop_
_entity.id
_entity.type
_entity.pdbx_description
1 polymer ?
#
loop_
_entity_poly.entity_id
_entity_poly.type
_entity_poly.pdbx_seq_one_letter_code
_entity_poly.pdbx_strand_id
1 'polypeptide(L)'
;GSVFDLLARPAIKTGSGADDDATQWTVDETKSVYVAPPELLDRGDGTYLSTFTPTVSGTYLTFITPGGVAILGSPYLFTVVPGMISAARSTLECIDGEESVCPLESNVAVVGVEAKFHVVARDAHGNVNTRPADTRPIDGDTFYYSAVGAGNYAKWRVANEVGTDNHGRYLATLNTTVSGSMAIRVTLGDTLVSLVATS
;
A
#
# COMPACT_ATOMS: atom_id res chain seq x y z
N GLY A 1 14.63 22.21 32.07
CA GLY A 1 14.93 20.99 31.34
C GLY A 1 15.11 21.32 29.87
N SER A 2 16.07 20.67 29.22
CA SER A 2 16.26 20.83 27.76
C SER A 2 15.03 20.32 27.04
N VAL A 3 14.42 21.17 26.22
CA VAL A 3 13.31 20.72 25.34
C VAL A 3 13.98 20.02 24.16
N PHE A 4 13.69 18.74 24.01
CA PHE A 4 14.07 18.00 22.83
C PHE A 4 12.91 18.06 21.83
N ASP A 5 13.19 18.53 20.63
CA ASP A 5 12.27 18.41 19.52
C ASP A 5 12.68 17.21 18.66
N LEU A 6 11.74 16.29 18.46
CA LEU A 6 11.91 15.20 17.54
C LEU A 6 10.80 15.31 16.48
N LEU A 7 11.20 15.47 15.25
CA LEU A 7 10.28 15.68 14.12
C LEU A 7 10.67 14.72 12.98
N ALA A 8 9.76 13.83 12.61
CA ALA A 8 9.92 13.01 11.42
C ALA A 8 9.06 13.58 10.28
N ARG A 9 9.69 13.85 9.14
CA ARG A 9 9.06 14.45 7.95
C ARG A 9 9.22 13.52 6.75
N PRO A 10 8.20 13.38 5.88
CA PRO A 10 8.33 12.66 4.62
C PRO A 10 9.51 13.20 3.81
N ALA A 11 10.19 12.30 3.10
CA ALA A 11 11.37 12.63 2.33
C ALA A 11 11.30 12.11 0.90
N ILE A 12 11.90 12.83 -0.03
CA ILE A 12 12.11 12.41 -1.41
C ILE A 12 13.60 12.33 -1.72
N LYS A 13 13.97 11.34 -2.50
CA LYS A 13 15.36 11.15 -2.95
C LYS A 13 15.70 12.18 -4.03
N THR A 14 16.79 12.91 -3.85
CA THR A 14 17.26 13.95 -4.77
C THR A 14 18.58 13.61 -5.42
N GLY A 15 19.31 12.62 -4.89
CA GLY A 15 20.58 12.16 -5.41
C GLY A 15 20.54 10.72 -5.91
N SER A 16 21.61 10.28 -6.58
CA SER A 16 21.80 8.92 -7.10
C SER A 16 22.66 8.04 -6.18
N GLY A 17 22.97 8.50 -4.97
CA GLY A 17 23.75 7.75 -3.99
C GLY A 17 22.99 6.58 -3.37
N ALA A 18 23.61 5.93 -2.37
CA ALA A 18 23.00 4.83 -1.64
C ALA A 18 21.68 5.25 -0.95
N ASP A 19 20.75 4.31 -0.81
CA ASP A 19 19.42 4.61 -0.26
C ASP A 19 19.45 4.91 1.25
N ASP A 20 20.50 4.51 1.96
CA ASP A 20 20.73 4.73 3.38
C ASP A 20 21.48 6.04 3.68
N ASP A 21 21.93 6.77 2.66
CA ASP A 21 22.62 8.06 2.84
C ASP A 21 21.59 9.20 2.91
N ALA A 22 21.39 9.73 4.14
CA ALA A 22 20.46 10.83 4.40
C ALA A 22 20.76 12.10 3.58
N THR A 23 22.00 12.30 3.12
CA THR A 23 22.40 13.48 2.31
C THR A 23 21.79 13.45 0.90
N GLN A 24 21.31 12.29 0.45
CA GLN A 24 20.63 12.11 -0.84
C GLN A 24 19.13 12.39 -0.77
N TRP A 25 18.61 12.77 0.39
CA TRP A 25 17.19 12.97 0.62
C TRP A 25 16.91 14.39 1.11
N THR A 26 15.75 14.91 0.69
CA THR A 26 15.22 16.19 1.19
C THR A 26 13.81 15.99 1.70
N VAL A 27 13.32 16.93 2.50
CA VAL A 27 11.94 16.92 2.98
C VAL A 27 10.99 17.08 1.79
N ASP A 28 9.98 16.22 1.73
CA ASP A 28 8.89 16.35 0.77
C ASP A 28 7.85 17.34 1.29
N GLU A 29 7.99 18.60 0.92
CA GLU A 29 7.09 19.68 1.35
C GLU A 29 5.68 19.56 0.76
N THR A 30 5.45 18.66 -0.21
CA THR A 30 4.13 18.41 -0.79
C THR A 30 3.26 17.53 0.10
N LYS A 31 3.88 16.83 1.05
CA LYS A 31 3.20 15.94 1.99
C LYS A 31 3.12 16.58 3.37
N SER A 32 1.90 16.67 3.89
CA SER A 32 1.61 17.21 5.23
C SER A 32 1.64 16.17 6.36
N VAL A 33 2.14 14.97 6.08
CA VAL A 33 2.17 13.90 7.08
C VAL A 33 3.31 14.11 8.05
N TYR A 34 2.95 14.38 9.29
CA TYR A 34 3.89 14.39 10.42
C TYR A 34 3.72 13.09 11.18
N VAL A 35 4.84 12.46 11.51
CA VAL A 35 4.82 11.54 12.64
C VAL A 35 4.75 12.41 13.88
N ALA A 36 3.65 12.31 14.64
CA ALA A 36 3.46 13.11 15.84
C ALA A 36 4.70 13.04 16.73
N PRO A 37 5.14 14.17 17.33
CA PRO A 37 6.28 14.13 18.23
C PRO A 37 5.98 13.11 19.33
N PRO A 38 6.90 12.18 19.55
CA PRO A 38 6.71 11.15 20.55
C PRO A 38 6.79 11.76 21.95
N GLU A 39 6.18 11.09 22.93
CA GLU A 39 6.52 11.35 24.31
C GLU A 39 8.02 11.09 24.51
N LEU A 40 8.70 12.08 25.05
CA LEU A 40 10.10 11.97 25.40
C LEU A 40 10.22 11.66 26.90
N LEU A 41 10.72 10.50 27.22
CA LEU A 41 11.00 10.09 28.60
C LEU A 41 12.48 10.33 28.90
N ASP A 42 12.78 11.25 29.82
CA ASP A 42 14.10 11.41 30.41
C ASP A 42 14.30 10.30 31.45
N ARG A 43 15.34 9.48 31.27
CA ARG A 43 15.68 8.40 32.19
C ARG A 43 16.54 8.84 33.39
N GLY A 44 16.98 10.08 33.38
CA GLY A 44 17.81 10.64 34.47
C GLY A 44 19.27 10.16 34.51
N ASP A 45 19.69 9.37 33.52
CA ASP A 45 21.06 8.86 33.36
C ASP A 45 21.79 9.49 32.15
N GLY A 46 21.21 10.54 31.58
CA GLY A 46 21.70 11.20 30.38
C GLY A 46 21.15 10.58 29.07
N THR A 47 20.31 9.56 29.18
CA THR A 47 19.60 8.97 28.00
C THR A 47 18.14 9.37 27.97
N TYR A 48 17.60 9.47 26.76
CA TYR A 48 16.22 9.81 26.50
C TYR A 48 15.58 8.73 25.64
N LEU A 49 14.40 8.28 26.03
CA LEU A 49 13.61 7.34 25.24
C LEU A 49 12.49 8.08 24.53
N SER A 50 12.40 7.85 23.24
CA SER A 50 11.29 8.34 22.42
C SER A 50 10.68 7.20 21.64
N THR A 51 9.36 7.11 21.64
CA THR A 51 8.62 6.09 20.91
C THR A 51 7.56 6.73 20.03
N PHE A 52 7.45 6.29 18.80
CA PHE A 52 6.41 6.72 17.87
C PHE A 52 5.95 5.56 17.01
N THR A 53 4.70 5.65 16.54
CA THR A 53 4.10 4.62 15.70
C THR A 53 3.61 5.25 14.40
N PRO A 54 4.42 5.19 13.32
CA PRO A 54 4.02 5.73 12.04
C PRO A 54 2.90 4.86 11.42
N THR A 55 1.91 5.49 10.82
CA THR A 55 0.78 4.83 10.15
C THR A 55 0.80 5.01 8.63
N VAL A 56 1.65 5.88 8.12
CA VAL A 56 1.80 6.12 6.68
C VAL A 56 3.14 5.57 6.21
N SER A 57 3.12 4.73 5.19
CA SER A 57 4.34 4.17 4.59
C SER A 57 5.09 5.23 3.79
N GLY A 58 6.42 5.10 3.74
CA GLY A 58 7.29 6.03 3.04
C GLY A 58 8.64 6.18 3.71
N THR A 59 9.50 6.99 3.11
CA THR A 59 10.80 7.34 3.67
C THR A 59 10.69 8.66 4.41
N TYR A 60 11.35 8.75 5.56
CA TYR A 60 11.29 9.90 6.46
C TYR A 60 12.69 10.35 6.89
N LEU A 61 12.87 11.66 6.98
CA LEU A 61 13.99 12.28 7.67
C LEU A 61 13.56 12.65 9.09
N THR A 62 14.29 12.15 10.08
CA THR A 62 14.04 12.43 11.49
C THR A 62 15.07 13.42 12.02
N PHE A 63 14.58 14.56 12.43
CA PHE A 63 15.38 15.63 13.04
C PHE A 63 15.32 15.51 14.55
N ILE A 64 16.48 15.51 15.21
CA ILE A 64 16.59 15.50 16.67
C ILE A 64 17.35 16.75 17.07
N THR A 65 16.66 17.68 17.73
CA THR A 65 17.17 19.04 18.02
C THR A 65 16.94 19.42 19.47
N PRO A 66 17.83 19.01 20.40
CA PRO A 66 17.75 19.49 21.76
C PRO A 66 18.04 21.00 21.82
N GLY A 67 17.08 21.78 22.33
CA GLY A 67 17.22 23.24 22.43
C GLY A 67 17.38 23.93 21.08
N GLY A 68 16.85 23.36 19.99
CA GLY A 68 16.91 23.94 18.65
C GLY A 68 18.22 23.68 17.88
N VAL A 69 19.17 22.93 18.45
CA VAL A 69 20.44 22.58 17.79
C VAL A 69 20.43 21.09 17.43
N ALA A 70 20.71 20.76 16.17
CA ALA A 70 20.74 19.37 15.73
C ALA A 70 21.88 18.60 16.41
N ILE A 71 21.60 17.37 16.85
CA ILE A 71 22.63 16.46 17.33
C ILE A 71 23.47 15.94 16.16
N LEU A 72 24.67 15.43 16.48
CA LEU A 72 25.56 14.82 15.49
C LEU A 72 24.83 13.67 14.76
N GLY A 73 24.85 13.68 13.42
CA GLY A 73 24.21 12.70 12.56
C GLY A 73 22.73 12.97 12.24
N SER A 74 22.12 14.01 12.83
CA SER A 74 20.77 14.46 12.44
C SER A 74 20.84 15.22 11.08
N PRO A 75 19.88 14.99 10.15
CA PRO A 75 18.73 14.10 10.25
C PRO A 75 19.06 12.62 10.00
N TYR A 76 18.28 11.74 10.64
CA TYR A 76 18.35 10.29 10.40
C TYR A 76 17.30 9.86 9.38
N LEU A 77 17.70 8.99 8.45
CA LEU A 77 16.81 8.39 7.47
C LEU A 77 16.21 7.10 8.02
N PHE A 78 14.90 6.91 7.85
CA PHE A 78 14.25 5.62 8.07
C PHE A 78 13.09 5.41 7.10
N THR A 79 12.78 4.14 6.83
CA THR A 79 11.70 3.76 5.93
C THR A 79 10.61 3.00 6.68
N VAL A 80 9.37 3.48 6.54
CA VAL A 80 8.18 2.82 7.02
C VAL A 80 7.61 1.99 5.87
N VAL A 81 7.60 0.68 6.05
CA VAL A 81 7.03 -0.24 5.06
C VAL A 81 5.55 -0.49 5.38
N PRO A 82 4.70 -0.77 4.37
CA PRO A 82 3.31 -1.12 4.60
C PRO A 82 3.17 -2.33 5.52
N GLY A 83 2.11 -2.38 6.30
CA GLY A 83 1.74 -3.50 7.14
C GLY A 83 1.23 -4.71 6.36
N MET A 84 0.59 -5.66 7.05
CA MET A 84 -0.09 -6.80 6.43
C MET A 84 -1.28 -6.32 5.59
N ILE A 85 -1.58 -7.03 4.49
CA ILE A 85 -2.71 -6.70 3.63
C ILE A 85 -4.02 -6.83 4.40
N SER A 86 -4.89 -5.85 4.25
CA SER A 86 -6.22 -5.79 4.84
C SER A 86 -7.29 -5.92 3.77
N ALA A 87 -8.11 -6.95 3.82
CA ALA A 87 -9.24 -7.11 2.91
C ALA A 87 -10.20 -5.91 2.97
N ALA A 88 -10.44 -5.37 4.17
CA ALA A 88 -11.35 -4.23 4.38
C ALA A 88 -10.82 -2.89 3.81
N ARG A 89 -9.54 -2.80 3.51
CA ARG A 89 -8.90 -1.58 2.97
C ARG A 89 -8.47 -1.73 1.52
N SER A 90 -8.31 -2.95 1.03
CA SER A 90 -7.99 -3.19 -0.38
C SER A 90 -9.13 -2.76 -1.29
N THR A 91 -8.78 -2.27 -2.48
CA THR A 91 -9.73 -1.68 -3.43
C THR A 91 -9.64 -2.36 -4.79
N LEU A 92 -10.66 -2.15 -5.63
CA LEU A 92 -10.65 -2.52 -7.03
C LEU A 92 -10.51 -1.26 -7.87
N GLU A 93 -9.70 -1.32 -8.91
CA GLU A 93 -9.45 -0.20 -9.82
C GLU A 93 -9.53 -0.67 -11.28
N CYS A 94 -10.07 0.16 -12.16
CA CYS A 94 -10.01 -0.07 -13.60
C CYS A 94 -8.58 0.13 -14.11
N ILE A 95 -8.27 -0.48 -15.25
CA ILE A 95 -6.98 -0.29 -15.91
C ILE A 95 -7.14 0.87 -16.89
N ASP A 96 -6.43 1.96 -16.63
CA ASP A 96 -6.45 3.14 -17.49
C ASP A 96 -5.77 2.86 -18.84
N GLY A 97 -6.36 3.37 -19.92
CA GLY A 97 -5.76 3.37 -21.27
C GLY A 97 -5.84 2.07 -22.05
N GLU A 98 -6.48 1.03 -21.54
CA GLU A 98 -6.77 -0.19 -22.30
C GLU A 98 -8.16 -0.12 -22.94
N GLU A 99 -8.31 -0.66 -24.17
CA GLU A 99 -9.61 -0.86 -24.83
C GLU A 99 -10.50 -1.93 -24.16
N SER A 100 -10.03 -2.48 -23.04
CA SER A 100 -10.74 -3.49 -22.26
C SER A 100 -11.91 -2.85 -21.51
N VAL A 101 -13.07 -3.51 -21.57
CA VAL A 101 -14.23 -3.09 -20.79
C VAL A 101 -13.94 -3.29 -19.31
N CYS A 102 -13.96 -2.18 -18.54
CA CYS A 102 -13.85 -2.29 -17.09
C CYS A 102 -15.21 -2.69 -16.48
N PRO A 103 -15.34 -3.90 -15.92
CA PRO A 103 -16.61 -4.35 -15.37
C PRO A 103 -16.99 -3.63 -14.08
N LEU A 104 -16.07 -2.85 -13.49
CA LEU A 104 -16.31 -2.11 -12.24
C LEU A 104 -17.09 -0.81 -12.47
N GLU A 105 -16.94 -0.19 -13.64
CA GLU A 105 -17.58 1.09 -13.97
C GLU A 105 -18.89 0.89 -14.77
N SER A 106 -18.83 0.03 -15.79
CA SER A 106 -19.98 -0.20 -16.67
C SER A 106 -20.98 -1.20 -16.12
N ASN A 107 -20.58 -2.01 -15.12
CA ASN A 107 -21.30 -3.22 -14.68
C ASN A 107 -21.61 -4.19 -15.81
N VAL A 108 -20.85 -4.13 -16.90
CA VAL A 108 -21.04 -4.94 -18.11
C VAL A 108 -19.73 -5.62 -18.47
N ALA A 109 -19.78 -6.91 -18.76
CA ALA A 109 -18.73 -7.65 -19.42
C ALA A 109 -19.28 -8.25 -20.71
N VAL A 110 -18.50 -8.19 -21.79
CA VAL A 110 -18.93 -8.66 -23.11
C VAL A 110 -18.48 -10.11 -23.32
N VAL A 111 -19.39 -10.97 -23.76
CA VAL A 111 -19.07 -12.38 -24.05
C VAL A 111 -17.98 -12.47 -25.11
N GLY A 112 -16.93 -13.23 -24.80
CA GLY A 112 -15.76 -13.41 -25.67
C GLY A 112 -14.77 -12.27 -25.68
N VAL A 113 -15.01 -11.21 -24.90
CA VAL A 113 -14.08 -10.10 -24.69
C VAL A 113 -13.48 -10.21 -23.31
N GLU A 114 -12.16 -10.09 -23.22
CA GLU A 114 -11.45 -10.11 -21.96
C GLU A 114 -11.70 -8.81 -21.19
N ALA A 115 -12.23 -8.93 -19.97
CA ALA A 115 -12.38 -7.82 -19.04
C ALA A 115 -11.29 -7.89 -17.97
N LYS A 116 -10.65 -6.76 -17.69
CA LYS A 116 -9.54 -6.69 -16.75
C LYS A 116 -9.78 -5.61 -15.69
N PHE A 117 -9.28 -5.87 -14.49
CA PHE A 117 -9.24 -4.89 -13.40
C PHE A 117 -8.09 -5.20 -12.45
N HIS A 118 -7.66 -4.19 -11.71
CA HIS A 118 -6.69 -4.36 -10.65
C HIS A 118 -7.36 -4.56 -9.29
N VAL A 119 -6.78 -5.44 -8.49
CA VAL A 119 -6.98 -5.46 -7.04
C VAL A 119 -5.79 -4.73 -6.43
N VAL A 120 -6.03 -3.62 -5.75
CA VAL A 120 -4.99 -2.85 -5.08
C VAL A 120 -4.92 -3.27 -3.63
N ALA A 121 -3.82 -3.92 -3.27
CA ALA A 121 -3.57 -4.37 -1.91
C ALA A 121 -3.21 -3.21 -1.01
N ARG A 122 -3.93 -3.07 0.11
CA ARG A 122 -3.67 -2.03 1.12
C ARG A 122 -3.59 -2.64 2.51
N ASP A 123 -2.76 -2.05 3.37
CA ASP A 123 -2.70 -2.42 4.78
C ASP A 123 -3.88 -1.84 5.60
N ALA A 124 -3.90 -2.10 6.90
CA ALA A 124 -4.95 -1.61 7.79
C ALA A 124 -5.06 -0.07 7.87
N HIS A 125 -4.00 0.63 7.52
CA HIS A 125 -3.94 2.10 7.49
C HIS A 125 -4.23 2.69 6.10
N GLY A 126 -4.43 1.83 5.07
CA GLY A 126 -4.70 2.25 3.70
C GLY A 126 -3.45 2.44 2.83
N ASN A 127 -2.27 2.15 3.34
CA ASN A 127 -1.05 2.20 2.54
C ASN A 127 -1.07 1.11 1.48
N VAL A 128 -0.72 1.46 0.25
CA VAL A 128 -0.55 0.47 -0.82
C VAL A 128 0.61 -0.46 -0.48
N ASN A 129 0.36 -1.77 -0.55
CA ASN A 129 1.35 -2.77 -0.19
C ASN A 129 2.33 -3.02 -1.34
N THR A 130 3.41 -2.23 -1.37
CA THR A 130 4.47 -2.28 -2.37
C THR A 130 5.60 -3.25 -2.01
N ARG A 131 5.44 -4.07 -0.97
CA ARG A 131 6.49 -5.01 -0.55
C ARG A 131 6.81 -6.01 -1.66
N PRO A 132 8.11 -6.32 -1.89
CA PRO A 132 8.51 -7.43 -2.74
C PRO A 132 7.85 -8.74 -2.30
N ALA A 133 7.53 -9.60 -3.26
CA ALA A 133 6.82 -10.86 -3.00
C ALA A 133 7.57 -11.81 -2.05
N ASP A 134 8.90 -11.74 -2.04
CA ASP A 134 9.79 -12.53 -1.20
C ASP A 134 9.82 -12.09 0.28
N THR A 135 9.40 -10.86 0.56
CA THR A 135 9.33 -10.31 1.94
C THR A 135 7.93 -10.38 2.54
N ARG A 136 6.96 -10.97 1.84
CA ARG A 136 5.58 -11.13 2.33
C ARG A 136 5.47 -12.36 3.22
N PRO A 137 4.69 -12.31 4.31
CA PRO A 137 4.27 -13.49 5.01
C PRO A 137 3.58 -14.45 4.03
N ILE A 138 3.99 -15.70 4.01
CA ILE A 138 3.64 -16.70 2.98
C ILE A 138 2.17 -17.15 3.07
N ASP A 139 1.51 -16.93 4.20
CA ASP A 139 0.16 -17.43 4.46
C ASP A 139 -0.86 -16.29 4.56
N GLY A 140 -1.79 -16.24 3.62
CA GLY A 140 -2.97 -15.37 3.66
C GLY A 140 -3.02 -14.22 2.66
N ASP A 141 -1.92 -13.89 1.98
CA ASP A 141 -1.82 -12.72 1.07
C ASP A 141 -2.20 -13.07 -0.38
N THR A 142 -3.07 -14.05 -0.59
CA THR A 142 -3.53 -14.41 -1.93
C THR A 142 -4.93 -13.89 -2.18
N PHE A 143 -5.08 -13.06 -3.21
CA PHE A 143 -6.38 -12.67 -3.70
C PHE A 143 -6.96 -13.74 -4.62
N TYR A 144 -8.26 -13.95 -4.47
CA TYR A 144 -9.06 -14.76 -5.37
C TYR A 144 -10.21 -13.92 -5.87
N TYR A 145 -10.62 -14.14 -7.10
CA TYR A 145 -11.91 -13.66 -7.60
C TYR A 145 -12.75 -14.84 -8.07
N SER A 146 -14.04 -14.68 -7.97
CA SER A 146 -15.02 -15.64 -8.48
C SER A 146 -16.13 -14.89 -9.17
N ALA A 147 -16.60 -15.44 -10.29
CA ALA A 147 -17.78 -14.96 -10.96
C ALA A 147 -18.90 -15.99 -10.77
N VAL A 148 -20.07 -15.54 -10.32
CA VAL A 148 -21.26 -16.36 -10.08
C VAL A 148 -22.40 -15.81 -10.88
N GLY A 149 -22.98 -16.62 -11.79
CA GLY A 149 -24.12 -16.23 -12.59
C GLY A 149 -24.49 -17.32 -13.56
N ALA A 150 -25.73 -17.33 -14.01
CA ALA A 150 -26.28 -18.22 -15.06
C ALA A 150 -25.92 -19.73 -14.89
N GLY A 151 -25.82 -20.21 -13.63
CA GLY A 151 -25.49 -21.61 -13.34
C GLY A 151 -23.99 -21.94 -13.35
N ASN A 152 -23.10 -20.97 -13.61
CA ASN A 152 -21.66 -21.17 -13.59
C ASN A 152 -21.05 -20.52 -12.36
N TYR A 153 -20.23 -21.30 -11.67
CA TYR A 153 -19.35 -20.81 -10.58
C TYR A 153 -17.91 -21.17 -10.95
N ALA A 154 -17.06 -20.18 -10.97
CA ALA A 154 -15.62 -20.42 -11.11
C ALA A 154 -14.85 -19.49 -10.16
N LYS A 155 -13.81 -20.03 -9.53
CA LYS A 155 -12.90 -19.30 -8.64
C LYS A 155 -11.52 -19.32 -9.25
N TRP A 156 -10.93 -18.14 -9.41
CA TRP A 156 -9.57 -18.00 -9.92
C TRP A 156 -8.70 -17.25 -8.92
N ARG A 157 -7.43 -17.58 -8.96
CA ARG A 157 -6.41 -16.82 -8.26
C ARG A 157 -6.12 -15.55 -9.05
N VAL A 158 -6.07 -14.40 -8.37
CA VAL A 158 -5.61 -13.16 -8.99
C VAL A 158 -4.10 -13.27 -9.20
N ALA A 159 -3.65 -13.08 -10.44
CA ALA A 159 -2.24 -13.06 -10.73
C ALA A 159 -1.57 -11.84 -10.11
N ASN A 160 -0.38 -12.03 -9.56
CA ASN A 160 0.46 -10.90 -9.19
C ASN A 160 0.93 -10.24 -10.49
N GLU A 161 0.73 -8.95 -10.65
CA GLU A 161 1.25 -8.23 -11.81
C GLU A 161 2.78 -8.17 -11.69
N VAL A 162 3.46 -8.97 -12.50
CA VAL A 162 4.91 -9.02 -12.60
C VAL A 162 5.34 -7.91 -13.54
N GLY A 163 5.35 -6.66 -13.04
CA GLY A 163 5.94 -5.52 -13.74
C GLY A 163 7.07 -4.93 -12.91
N THR A 164 7.91 -4.13 -13.51
CA THR A 164 9.04 -3.43 -12.88
C THR A 164 8.63 -2.54 -11.70
N ASP A 165 7.34 -2.34 -11.52
CA ASP A 165 6.73 -1.42 -10.56
C ASP A 165 5.79 -2.12 -9.59
N ASN A 166 6.09 -3.24 -9.06
CA ASN A 166 5.26 -4.07 -8.18
C ASN A 166 4.55 -3.27 -7.05
N HIS A 167 3.68 -2.32 -7.46
CA HIS A 167 3.04 -1.28 -6.65
C HIS A 167 1.83 -1.79 -5.87
N GLY A 168 1.83 -3.06 -5.47
CA GLY A 168 0.71 -3.65 -4.72
C GLY A 168 -0.55 -3.84 -5.56
N ARG A 169 -0.43 -3.86 -6.89
CA ARG A 169 -1.50 -4.16 -7.82
C ARG A 169 -1.47 -5.61 -8.27
N TYR A 170 -2.63 -6.21 -8.37
CA TYR A 170 -2.82 -7.60 -8.79
C TYR A 170 -3.82 -7.61 -9.94
N LEU A 171 -3.42 -8.16 -11.08
CA LEU A 171 -4.27 -8.25 -12.26
C LEU A 171 -5.29 -9.38 -12.12
N ALA A 172 -6.55 -9.03 -12.26
CA ALA A 172 -7.66 -9.97 -12.42
C ALA A 172 -8.16 -9.90 -13.87
N THR A 173 -8.27 -11.06 -14.52
CA THR A 173 -8.73 -11.19 -15.89
C THR A 173 -9.97 -12.04 -15.93
N LEU A 174 -11.07 -11.49 -16.42
CA LEU A 174 -12.36 -12.16 -16.56
C LEU A 174 -12.66 -12.39 -18.04
N ASN A 175 -12.83 -13.65 -18.41
CA ASN A 175 -13.32 -14.02 -19.75
C ASN A 175 -14.65 -14.73 -19.60
N THR A 176 -15.73 -14.09 -20.05
CA THR A 176 -17.10 -14.62 -19.98
C THR A 176 -17.47 -15.32 -21.27
N THR A 177 -17.97 -16.54 -21.17
CA THR A 177 -18.46 -17.33 -22.32
C THR A 177 -19.96 -17.43 -22.36
N VAL A 178 -20.65 -16.95 -21.33
CA VAL A 178 -22.13 -17.04 -21.21
C VAL A 178 -22.66 -15.65 -20.86
N SER A 179 -23.74 -15.26 -21.58
CA SER A 179 -24.45 -14.01 -21.28
C SER A 179 -25.36 -14.17 -20.05
N GLY A 180 -25.60 -13.11 -19.35
CA GLY A 180 -26.47 -13.04 -18.18
C GLY A 180 -25.85 -12.22 -17.06
N SER A 181 -26.62 -11.97 -16.02
CA SER A 181 -26.13 -11.24 -14.84
C SER A 181 -25.12 -12.08 -14.07
N MET A 182 -24.01 -11.48 -13.71
CA MET A 182 -22.95 -12.09 -12.90
C MET A 182 -22.63 -11.23 -11.69
N ALA A 183 -22.25 -11.88 -10.60
CA ALA A 183 -21.63 -11.23 -9.45
C ALA A 183 -20.14 -11.59 -9.40
N ILE A 184 -19.30 -10.60 -9.42
CA ILE A 184 -17.84 -10.76 -9.23
C ILE A 184 -17.55 -10.56 -7.75
N ARG A 185 -17.01 -11.58 -7.12
CA ARG A 185 -16.61 -11.56 -5.72
C ARG A 185 -15.10 -11.63 -5.63
N VAL A 186 -14.47 -10.67 -4.96
CA VAL A 186 -13.03 -10.67 -4.69
C VAL A 186 -12.80 -10.94 -3.21
N THR A 187 -11.91 -11.86 -2.88
CA THR A 187 -11.54 -12.22 -1.51
C THR A 187 -10.03 -12.22 -1.33
N LEU A 188 -9.58 -11.91 -0.11
CA LEU A 188 -8.24 -12.15 0.38
C LEU A 188 -8.31 -13.40 1.27
N GLY A 189 -7.74 -14.52 0.81
CA GLY A 189 -8.08 -15.81 1.38
C GLY A 189 -9.59 -16.05 1.32
N ASP A 190 -10.23 -16.20 2.48
CA ASP A 190 -11.69 -16.36 2.61
C ASP A 190 -12.42 -15.05 2.99
N THR A 191 -11.69 -13.97 3.23
CA THR A 191 -12.25 -12.68 3.65
C THR A 191 -12.67 -11.84 2.45
N LEU A 192 -13.92 -11.36 2.43
CA LEU A 192 -14.45 -10.53 1.35
C LEU A 192 -13.72 -9.18 1.26
N VAL A 193 -13.23 -8.85 0.08
CA VAL A 193 -12.71 -7.53 -0.29
C VAL A 193 -13.82 -6.70 -0.92
N SER A 194 -14.46 -7.23 -1.95
CA SER A 194 -15.52 -6.53 -2.68
C SER A 194 -16.48 -7.50 -3.37
N LEU A 195 -17.70 -7.01 -3.61
CA LEU A 195 -18.72 -7.67 -4.40
C LEU A 195 -19.22 -6.67 -5.47
N VAL A 196 -19.04 -7.00 -6.74
CA VAL A 196 -19.53 -6.23 -7.88
C VAL A 196 -20.57 -7.07 -8.62
N ALA A 197 -21.78 -6.54 -8.78
CA ALA A 197 -22.84 -7.17 -9.58
C ALA A 197 -22.82 -6.57 -10.98
N THR A 198 -22.73 -7.42 -12.01
CA THR A 198 -22.92 -7.02 -13.40
C THR A 198 -24.32 -7.42 -13.84
N SER A 199 -25.02 -6.54 -14.49
CA SER A 199 -26.38 -6.76 -15.04
C SER A 199 -26.33 -7.32 -16.44
#